data_f6096f7252125977a971779cbaa885e5
#
_entry.id   f6096f7252125977a971779cbaa885e5
#
_cell.length_a   1.000
_cell.length_b   1.000
_cell.length_c   1.000
_cell.angle_alpha   90.00
_cell.angle_beta   90.00
_cell.angle_gamma   90.00
#
_symmetry.space_group_name_H-M   'P 1'
#
loop_
_entity.id
_entity.type
_entity.pdbx_description
1 polymer ?
#
loop_
_entity_poly.entity_id
_entity_poly.type
_entity_poly.pdbx_seq_one_letter_code
_entity_poly.pdbx_strand_id
1 'polypeptide(L)'
;MRKGKWFWVGVVSLLFCFFASFGSSTQGASVQVLTLQGQLDGSQVSLLQRGLKKAAKQGDKAVVLNLALQGDDIRAAQTLNSIIRASSVPTIAYVTMDAGSRMNTIAALSCRHIVMSPQSRLGGAKQDSLEDATRPQWNELAQALATLTGRNAQVAMALVDNQVAYPPYSAQGMFLRLTADQAKTLSISEGTAKTLVDALHLFSLDNLPVYYETQTWSDRLSGVLQNDYIHVIIVVLIALTILVEIKMAGIGIGVITAIVIGGILFCFGVEPEYADIRTFMAFVVGILCLMLELVIPGVGIFGVMGICLLYGSLFFFFGATVHAIYILAIGSVVAAVLFYIILRRLPKTSITAELILHEREFGDVEYATNVDNHRYLGMTGVSVTTLKPVGMIKINGELLEAVTWTMVIEKKRPVRVIRLEGNRLVVAEII
;
A
#
# COMPACT_ATOMS: atom_id res chain seq x y z
N MET A 1 -7.35 14.19 30.64
CA MET A 1 -8.32 13.29 29.98
C MET A 1 -9.21 13.91 28.89
N ARG A 2 -9.04 15.18 28.47
CA ARG A 2 -9.93 15.84 27.49
C ARG A 2 -9.38 15.88 26.05
N LYS A 3 -8.09 15.63 25.83
CA LYS A 3 -7.43 15.68 24.51
C LYS A 3 -7.66 14.43 23.64
N GLY A 4 -7.97 13.27 24.24
CA GLY A 4 -8.18 12.03 23.47
C GLY A 4 -9.52 11.94 22.71
N LYS A 5 -10.56 12.66 23.15
CA LYS A 5 -11.88 12.60 22.48
C LYS A 5 -11.91 13.29 21.12
N TRP A 6 -11.17 14.38 20.93
CA TRP A 6 -11.11 15.09 19.65
C TRP A 6 -10.32 14.34 18.58
N PHE A 7 -9.39 13.50 19.01
CA PHE A 7 -8.60 12.63 18.14
C PHE A 7 -9.46 11.56 17.46
N TRP A 8 -10.30 10.87 18.22
CA TRP A 8 -11.23 9.86 17.69
C TRP A 8 -12.30 10.46 16.78
N VAL A 9 -12.74 11.68 17.05
CA VAL A 9 -13.68 12.41 16.18
C VAL A 9 -13.01 12.73 14.82
N GLY A 10 -11.73 13.09 14.82
CA GLY A 10 -10.99 13.33 13.57
C GLY A 10 -10.83 12.08 12.72
N VAL A 11 -10.49 10.93 13.32
CA VAL A 11 -10.34 9.65 12.61
C VAL A 11 -11.68 9.16 12.06
N VAL A 12 -12.75 9.25 12.84
CA VAL A 12 -14.10 8.87 12.40
C VAL A 12 -14.63 9.82 11.31
N SER A 13 -14.33 11.13 11.41
CA SER A 13 -14.71 12.11 10.39
C SER A 13 -13.96 11.90 9.07
N LEU A 14 -12.67 11.53 9.12
CA LEU A 14 -11.89 11.17 7.93
C LEU A 14 -12.40 9.90 7.26
N LEU A 15 -12.79 8.89 8.05
CA LEU A 15 -13.46 7.68 7.56
C LEU A 15 -14.84 7.99 6.96
N PHE A 16 -15.60 8.92 7.53
CA PHE A 16 -16.93 9.28 7.04
C PHE A 16 -16.87 10.11 5.75
N CYS A 17 -15.92 11.02 5.61
CA CYS A 17 -15.69 11.75 4.35
C CYS A 17 -15.31 10.81 3.19
N PHE A 18 -14.70 9.68 3.50
CA PHE A 18 -14.30 8.66 2.52
C PHE A 18 -15.51 7.92 1.93
N PHE A 19 -16.60 7.76 2.70
CA PHE A 19 -17.83 7.08 2.26
C PHE A 19 -18.85 7.99 1.56
N ALA A 20 -18.70 9.30 1.65
CA ALA A 20 -19.71 10.25 1.14
C ALA A 20 -19.62 10.57 -0.36
N SER A 21 -18.66 10.01 -1.11
CA SER A 21 -18.40 10.36 -2.52
C SER A 21 -19.10 9.47 -3.55
N PHE A 22 -20.13 8.71 -3.17
CA PHE A 22 -20.88 7.86 -4.10
C PHE A 22 -22.23 8.48 -4.51
N GLY A 23 -22.15 9.60 -5.22
CA GLY A 23 -23.30 10.13 -5.96
C GLY A 23 -23.40 9.45 -7.33
N SER A 24 -24.32 8.49 -7.50
CA SER A 24 -24.63 7.93 -8.81
C SER A 24 -25.55 8.89 -9.56
N SER A 25 -25.00 9.71 -10.46
CA SER A 25 -25.80 10.39 -11.47
C SER A 25 -26.05 9.39 -12.60
N THR A 26 -27.30 8.96 -12.77
CA THR A 26 -27.75 8.27 -13.99
C THR A 26 -27.78 9.30 -15.11
N GLN A 27 -26.67 9.44 -15.83
CA GLN A 27 -26.67 10.12 -17.12
C GLN A 27 -27.31 9.17 -18.16
N GLY A 28 -27.99 9.75 -19.16
CA GLY A 28 -28.58 8.97 -20.27
C GLY A 28 -27.47 8.27 -21.08
N ALA A 29 -27.87 7.36 -21.96
CA ALA A 29 -26.97 6.59 -22.81
C ALA A 29 -25.98 7.51 -23.53
N SER A 30 -24.68 7.23 -23.38
CA SER A 30 -23.57 7.99 -23.96
C SER A 30 -22.49 7.07 -24.51
N VAL A 31 -21.46 7.66 -25.10
CA VAL A 31 -20.25 6.96 -25.54
C VAL A 31 -19.05 7.56 -24.80
N GLN A 32 -18.25 6.72 -24.20
CA GLN A 32 -16.99 7.14 -23.58
C GLN A 32 -15.82 6.89 -24.51
N VAL A 33 -14.85 7.81 -24.53
CA VAL A 33 -13.63 7.71 -25.32
C VAL A 33 -12.44 7.70 -24.40
N LEU A 34 -11.65 6.64 -24.46
CA LEU A 34 -10.40 6.47 -23.73
C LEU A 34 -9.24 6.47 -24.73
N THR A 35 -8.23 7.30 -24.47
CA THR A 35 -7.02 7.32 -25.32
C THR A 35 -5.89 6.57 -24.60
N LEU A 36 -5.39 5.51 -25.24
CA LEU A 36 -4.26 4.71 -24.80
C LEU A 36 -3.10 4.89 -25.79
N GLN A 37 -1.98 5.45 -25.33
CA GLN A 37 -0.86 5.81 -26.19
C GLN A 37 0.50 5.59 -25.54
N GLY A 38 1.52 5.31 -26.36
CA GLY A 38 2.87 5.02 -25.90
C GLY A 38 2.97 3.66 -25.23
N GLN A 39 3.87 3.49 -24.29
CA GLN A 39 4.00 2.23 -23.56
C GLN A 39 2.86 2.11 -22.54
N LEU A 40 2.27 0.91 -22.44
CA LEU A 40 1.23 0.65 -21.44
C LEU A 40 1.87 0.68 -20.05
N ASP A 41 1.45 1.63 -19.24
CA ASP A 41 1.83 1.77 -17.84
C ASP A 41 0.63 1.56 -16.90
N GLY A 42 0.90 1.42 -15.60
CA GLY A 42 -0.15 1.22 -14.61
C GLY A 42 -1.18 2.36 -14.56
N SER A 43 -0.81 3.58 -14.97
CA SER A 43 -1.75 4.71 -15.01
C SER A 43 -2.75 4.59 -16.15
N GLN A 44 -2.33 4.05 -17.30
CA GLN A 44 -3.23 3.76 -18.41
C GLN A 44 -4.12 2.55 -18.12
N VAL A 45 -3.59 1.55 -17.43
CA VAL A 45 -4.37 0.40 -16.94
C VAL A 45 -5.48 0.90 -15.99
N SER A 46 -5.15 1.78 -15.04
CA SER A 46 -6.13 2.37 -14.13
C SER A 46 -7.17 3.23 -14.84
N LEU A 47 -6.75 4.06 -15.81
CA LEU A 47 -7.65 4.82 -16.67
C LEU A 47 -8.65 3.91 -17.39
N LEU A 48 -8.15 2.82 -17.99
CA LEU A 48 -8.98 1.84 -18.71
C LEU A 48 -9.99 1.18 -17.77
N GLN A 49 -9.56 0.64 -16.65
CA GLN A 49 -10.43 0.01 -15.64
C GLN A 49 -11.49 0.98 -15.13
N ARG A 50 -11.08 2.20 -14.77
CA ARG A 50 -11.98 3.25 -14.29
C ARG A 50 -13.00 3.65 -15.36
N GLY A 51 -12.55 3.87 -16.60
CA GLY A 51 -13.40 4.26 -17.72
C GLY A 51 -14.42 3.19 -18.05
N LEU A 52 -14.02 1.91 -18.15
CA LEU A 52 -14.94 0.80 -18.41
C LEU A 52 -15.94 0.61 -17.26
N LYS A 53 -15.48 0.70 -16.01
CA LYS A 53 -16.36 0.60 -14.83
C LYS A 53 -17.35 1.77 -14.77
N LYS A 54 -16.93 2.98 -15.13
CA LYS A 54 -17.77 4.16 -15.19
C LYS A 54 -18.84 4.00 -16.28
N ALA A 55 -18.43 3.58 -17.49
CA ALA A 55 -19.34 3.33 -18.59
C ALA A 55 -20.41 2.28 -18.24
N ALA A 56 -20.02 1.20 -17.58
CA ALA A 56 -20.93 0.16 -17.11
C ALA A 56 -21.96 0.70 -16.10
N LYS A 57 -21.49 1.53 -15.13
CA LYS A 57 -22.37 2.14 -14.12
C LYS A 57 -23.33 3.18 -14.69
N GLN A 58 -22.92 3.92 -15.72
CA GLN A 58 -23.72 4.95 -16.37
C GLN A 58 -24.69 4.38 -17.41
N GLY A 59 -24.51 3.10 -17.80
CA GLY A 59 -25.33 2.46 -18.84
C GLY A 59 -24.98 2.95 -20.24
N ASP A 60 -23.70 3.29 -20.48
CA ASP A 60 -23.22 3.75 -21.78
C ASP A 60 -23.40 2.68 -22.85
N LYS A 61 -23.58 3.10 -24.08
CA LYS A 61 -23.82 2.20 -25.23
C LYS A 61 -22.54 1.59 -25.79
N ALA A 62 -21.42 2.31 -25.70
CA ALA A 62 -20.14 1.83 -26.13
C ALA A 62 -18.99 2.59 -25.43
N VAL A 63 -17.81 1.97 -25.40
CA VAL A 63 -16.55 2.60 -25.06
C VAL A 63 -15.64 2.53 -26.27
N VAL A 64 -15.18 3.68 -26.74
CA VAL A 64 -14.17 3.75 -27.80
C VAL A 64 -12.79 3.83 -27.21
N LEU A 65 -11.93 2.90 -27.60
CA LEU A 65 -10.51 2.92 -27.28
C LEU A 65 -9.74 3.51 -28.45
N ASN A 66 -9.27 4.74 -28.31
CA ASN A 66 -8.37 5.36 -29.28
C ASN A 66 -6.96 4.82 -29.04
N LEU A 67 -6.50 3.97 -29.94
CA LEU A 67 -5.32 3.14 -29.76
C LEU A 67 -4.10 3.66 -30.51
N ALA A 68 -3.04 3.93 -29.74
CA ALA A 68 -1.70 4.25 -30.26
C ALA A 68 -0.62 3.63 -29.36
N LEU A 69 -0.84 2.41 -28.88
CA LEU A 69 0.02 1.71 -27.92
C LEU A 69 1.30 1.20 -28.60
N GLN A 70 2.39 1.23 -27.84
CA GLN A 70 3.69 0.69 -28.19
C GLN A 70 4.13 -0.36 -27.17
N GLY A 71 5.06 -1.24 -27.59
CA GLY A 71 5.64 -2.24 -26.69
C GLY A 71 5.29 -3.67 -27.07
N ASP A 72 6.03 -4.59 -26.45
CA ASP A 72 6.02 -6.03 -26.74
C ASP A 72 6.04 -6.87 -25.46
N ASP A 73 5.53 -6.34 -24.33
CA ASP A 73 5.37 -7.10 -23.09
C ASP A 73 4.10 -7.95 -23.14
N ILE A 74 4.28 -9.27 -23.20
CA ILE A 74 3.17 -10.22 -23.26
C ILE A 74 2.28 -10.21 -22.02
N ARG A 75 2.86 -9.99 -20.84
CA ARG A 75 2.09 -9.93 -19.58
C ARG A 75 1.18 -8.69 -19.56
N ALA A 76 1.72 -7.56 -19.98
CA ALA A 76 0.94 -6.34 -20.12
C ALA A 76 -0.19 -6.50 -21.18
N ALA A 77 0.08 -7.22 -22.28
CA ALA A 77 -0.92 -7.52 -23.31
C ALA A 77 -2.04 -8.45 -22.77
N GLN A 78 -1.68 -9.46 -21.98
CA GLN A 78 -2.65 -10.34 -21.31
C GLN A 78 -3.52 -9.58 -20.30
N THR A 79 -2.91 -8.71 -19.50
CA THR A 79 -3.63 -7.84 -18.55
C THR A 79 -4.60 -6.92 -19.29
N LEU A 80 -4.14 -6.25 -20.33
CA LEU A 80 -4.98 -5.38 -21.17
C LEU A 80 -6.17 -6.15 -21.76
N ASN A 81 -5.92 -7.34 -22.31
CA ASN A 81 -6.95 -8.20 -22.84
C ASN A 81 -7.99 -8.58 -21.76
N SER A 82 -7.54 -9.02 -20.58
CA SER A 82 -8.45 -9.43 -19.49
C SER A 82 -9.38 -8.28 -19.10
N ILE A 83 -8.87 -7.07 -18.98
CA ILE A 83 -9.63 -5.87 -18.63
C ILE A 83 -10.66 -5.52 -19.72
N ILE A 84 -10.24 -5.47 -20.98
CA ILE A 84 -11.15 -5.15 -22.11
C ILE A 84 -12.25 -6.19 -22.22
N ARG A 85 -11.91 -7.47 -22.10
CA ARG A 85 -12.88 -8.59 -22.21
C ARG A 85 -13.84 -8.71 -21.04
N ALA A 86 -13.44 -8.27 -19.85
CA ALA A 86 -14.32 -8.21 -18.68
C ALA A 86 -15.36 -7.08 -18.77
N SER A 87 -15.25 -6.20 -19.76
CA SER A 87 -16.23 -5.10 -19.92
C SER A 87 -17.62 -5.63 -20.28
N SER A 88 -18.64 -5.18 -19.53
CA SER A 88 -20.05 -5.41 -19.86
C SER A 88 -20.56 -4.48 -20.98
N VAL A 89 -19.81 -3.40 -21.27
CA VAL A 89 -20.14 -2.43 -22.32
C VAL A 89 -19.36 -2.78 -23.58
N PRO A 90 -19.96 -2.76 -24.77
CA PRO A 90 -19.25 -3.02 -26.02
C PRO A 90 -18.07 -2.07 -26.22
N THR A 91 -16.92 -2.62 -26.56
CA THR A 91 -15.69 -1.86 -26.83
C THR A 91 -15.43 -1.75 -28.32
N ILE A 92 -15.05 -0.56 -28.77
CA ILE A 92 -14.70 -0.26 -30.17
C ILE A 92 -13.25 0.23 -30.20
N ALA A 93 -12.38 -0.50 -30.82
CA ALA A 93 -11.02 -0.04 -31.10
C ALA A 93 -11.05 0.95 -32.27
N TYR A 94 -10.57 2.16 -32.05
CA TYR A 94 -10.35 3.12 -33.12
C TYR A 94 -8.84 3.32 -33.30
N VAL A 95 -8.28 2.72 -34.35
CA VAL A 95 -6.85 2.78 -34.64
C VAL A 95 -6.58 4.00 -35.51
N THR A 96 -5.91 5.01 -34.94
CA THR A 96 -5.68 6.30 -35.60
C THR A 96 -4.29 6.45 -36.21
N MET A 97 -3.33 5.65 -35.76
CA MET A 97 -1.94 5.75 -36.12
C MET A 97 -1.34 4.41 -36.49
N ASP A 98 -0.21 4.46 -37.21
CA ASP A 98 0.65 3.31 -37.41
C ASP A 98 1.55 3.11 -36.18
N ALA A 99 1.05 2.44 -35.19
CA ALA A 99 1.81 2.18 -33.96
C ALA A 99 2.91 1.13 -34.14
N GLY A 100 2.76 0.22 -35.13
CA GLY A 100 3.71 -0.85 -35.45
C GLY A 100 4.06 -1.68 -34.21
N SER A 101 3.06 -2.14 -33.44
CA SER A 101 3.24 -2.75 -32.13
C SER A 101 2.31 -3.94 -31.94
N ARG A 102 2.83 -5.02 -31.34
CA ARG A 102 2.03 -6.18 -30.94
C ARG A 102 1.00 -5.80 -29.89
N MET A 103 1.39 -4.93 -28.94
CA MET A 103 0.49 -4.41 -27.90
C MET A 103 -0.74 -3.74 -28.51
N ASN A 104 -0.53 -2.86 -29.50
CA ASN A 104 -1.64 -2.17 -30.17
C ASN A 104 -2.54 -3.15 -30.92
N THR A 105 -1.94 -4.17 -31.53
CA THR A 105 -2.66 -5.23 -32.26
C THR A 105 -3.54 -6.06 -31.29
N ILE A 106 -2.98 -6.51 -30.17
CA ILE A 106 -3.74 -7.27 -29.16
C ILE A 106 -4.84 -6.40 -28.54
N ALA A 107 -4.56 -5.12 -28.24
CA ALA A 107 -5.57 -4.19 -27.76
C ALA A 107 -6.77 -4.08 -28.71
N ALA A 108 -6.48 -3.93 -30.01
CA ALA A 108 -7.51 -3.89 -31.04
C ALA A 108 -8.29 -5.20 -31.15
N LEU A 109 -7.59 -6.35 -31.19
CA LEU A 109 -8.22 -7.67 -31.25
C LEU A 109 -9.04 -8.03 -30.02
N SER A 110 -8.70 -7.47 -28.86
CA SER A 110 -9.45 -7.65 -27.61
C SER A 110 -10.80 -6.93 -27.61
N CYS A 111 -10.95 -5.89 -28.44
CA CYS A 111 -12.19 -5.15 -28.59
C CYS A 111 -13.22 -5.92 -29.42
N ARG A 112 -14.49 -5.65 -29.13
CA ARG A 112 -15.62 -6.25 -29.88
C ARG A 112 -15.61 -5.80 -31.34
N HIS A 113 -15.34 -4.52 -31.59
CA HIS A 113 -15.28 -3.94 -32.93
C HIS A 113 -13.95 -3.23 -33.17
N ILE A 114 -13.50 -3.20 -34.43
CA ILE A 114 -12.28 -2.50 -34.85
C ILE A 114 -12.61 -1.59 -36.02
N VAL A 115 -12.30 -0.31 -35.87
CA VAL A 115 -12.40 0.69 -36.94
C VAL A 115 -11.01 1.31 -37.13
N MET A 116 -10.63 1.54 -38.34
CA MET A 116 -9.30 2.05 -38.68
C MET A 116 -9.41 3.39 -39.41
N SER A 117 -8.49 4.32 -39.05
CA SER A 117 -8.29 5.52 -39.87
C SER A 117 -7.65 5.16 -41.21
N PRO A 118 -7.95 5.87 -42.33
CA PRO A 118 -7.38 5.58 -43.64
C PRO A 118 -5.87 5.53 -43.68
N GLN A 119 -5.20 6.30 -42.83
CA GLN A 119 -3.74 6.36 -42.77
C GLN A 119 -3.13 5.43 -41.72
N SER A 120 -3.93 4.73 -40.95
CA SER A 120 -3.46 3.82 -39.93
C SER A 120 -3.06 2.48 -40.48
N ARG A 121 -2.24 1.76 -39.72
CA ARG A 121 -1.87 0.37 -40.01
C ARG A 121 -1.97 -0.46 -38.77
N LEU A 122 -2.36 -1.71 -38.91
CA LEU A 122 -2.45 -2.68 -37.82
C LEU A 122 -1.44 -3.80 -38.08
N GLY A 123 -0.80 -4.26 -36.99
CA GLY A 123 0.23 -5.30 -37.06
C GLY A 123 1.63 -4.76 -37.29
N GLY A 124 2.58 -5.66 -37.35
CA GLY A 124 3.99 -5.38 -37.59
C GLY A 124 4.67 -4.65 -36.42
N ALA A 125 5.52 -5.33 -35.67
CA ALA A 125 6.41 -4.68 -34.74
C ALA A 125 7.57 -4.00 -35.46
N LYS A 126 7.98 -2.81 -35.00
CA LYS A 126 9.16 -2.14 -35.54
C LYS A 126 10.48 -2.80 -35.13
N GLN A 127 10.46 -3.67 -34.14
CA GLN A 127 11.64 -4.36 -33.60
C GLN A 127 11.61 -5.85 -33.94
N ASP A 128 12.69 -6.34 -34.51
CA ASP A 128 12.80 -7.62 -35.18
C ASP A 128 13.06 -8.84 -34.29
N SER A 129 13.14 -8.68 -32.98
CA SER A 129 13.48 -9.79 -32.09
C SER A 129 12.36 -10.12 -31.11
N LEU A 130 11.42 -10.97 -31.58
CA LEU A 130 10.60 -11.72 -30.66
C LEU A 130 11.51 -12.77 -30.01
N GLU A 131 11.60 -12.73 -28.66
CA GLU A 131 12.23 -13.82 -27.94
C GLU A 131 11.48 -15.11 -28.27
N ASP A 132 12.17 -16.15 -28.68
CA ASP A 132 11.56 -17.44 -29.04
C ASP A 132 10.71 -18.00 -27.87
N ALA A 133 11.07 -17.68 -26.63
CA ALA A 133 10.35 -18.09 -25.45
C ALA A 133 8.94 -17.46 -25.33
N THR A 134 8.71 -16.25 -25.83
CA THR A 134 7.40 -15.56 -25.72
C THR A 134 6.54 -15.71 -26.96
N ARG A 135 7.10 -16.12 -28.08
CA ARG A 135 6.42 -16.31 -29.39
C ARG A 135 5.15 -17.17 -29.28
N PRO A 136 5.17 -18.36 -28.65
CA PRO A 136 3.98 -19.20 -28.56
C PRO A 136 2.84 -18.47 -27.83
N GLN A 137 3.15 -17.71 -26.78
CA GLN A 137 2.15 -16.97 -25.99
C GLN A 137 1.46 -15.88 -26.80
N TRP A 138 2.21 -15.15 -27.65
CA TRP A 138 1.64 -14.14 -28.55
C TRP A 138 0.73 -14.77 -29.61
N ASN A 139 1.12 -15.89 -30.18
CA ASN A 139 0.33 -16.61 -31.18
C ASN A 139 -0.95 -17.19 -30.58
N GLU A 140 -0.84 -17.82 -29.39
CA GLU A 140 -1.98 -18.35 -28.65
C GLU A 140 -3.00 -17.25 -28.30
N LEU A 141 -2.51 -16.12 -27.79
CA LEU A 141 -3.36 -14.98 -27.43
C LEU A 141 -4.06 -14.41 -28.67
N ALA A 142 -3.34 -14.16 -29.77
CA ALA A 142 -3.91 -13.63 -30.98
C ALA A 142 -4.92 -14.60 -31.65
N GLN A 143 -4.61 -15.90 -31.64
CA GLN A 143 -5.50 -16.95 -32.16
C GLN A 143 -6.80 -17.04 -31.31
N ALA A 144 -6.67 -17.05 -29.99
CA ALA A 144 -7.83 -17.10 -29.07
C ALA A 144 -8.73 -15.89 -29.28
N LEU A 145 -8.15 -14.68 -29.36
CA LEU A 145 -8.91 -13.45 -29.59
C LEU A 145 -9.65 -13.43 -30.93
N ALA A 146 -8.96 -13.85 -32.01
CA ALA A 146 -9.57 -13.93 -33.32
C ALA A 146 -10.73 -14.92 -33.36
N THR A 147 -10.56 -16.09 -32.76
CA THR A 147 -11.60 -17.12 -32.69
C THR A 147 -12.82 -16.62 -31.88
N LEU A 148 -12.60 -15.98 -30.72
CA LEU A 148 -13.66 -15.44 -29.87
C LEU A 148 -14.47 -14.31 -30.53
N THR A 149 -13.83 -13.57 -31.44
CA THR A 149 -14.45 -12.42 -32.11
C THR A 149 -14.89 -12.72 -33.55
N GLY A 150 -14.75 -13.97 -33.98
CA GLY A 150 -15.13 -14.41 -35.36
C GLY A 150 -14.19 -13.90 -36.46
N ARG A 151 -12.98 -13.49 -36.12
CA ARG A 151 -11.95 -13.01 -37.05
C ARG A 151 -11.05 -14.14 -37.54
N ASN A 152 -10.30 -13.89 -38.62
CA ASN A 152 -9.38 -14.89 -39.16
C ASN A 152 -8.18 -15.07 -38.22
N ALA A 153 -8.05 -16.25 -37.63
CA ALA A 153 -6.99 -16.57 -36.66
C ALA A 153 -5.59 -16.55 -37.28
N GLN A 154 -5.44 -17.01 -38.52
CA GLN A 154 -4.14 -17.01 -39.22
C GLN A 154 -3.67 -15.57 -39.50
N VAL A 155 -4.58 -14.69 -39.88
CA VAL A 155 -4.28 -13.27 -40.06
C VAL A 155 -3.87 -12.65 -38.71
N ALA A 156 -4.63 -12.92 -37.62
CA ALA A 156 -4.33 -12.41 -36.31
C ALA A 156 -2.94 -12.84 -35.80
N MET A 157 -2.57 -14.10 -35.99
CA MET A 157 -1.21 -14.58 -35.67
C MET A 157 -0.14 -13.90 -36.51
N ALA A 158 -0.34 -13.75 -37.85
CA ALA A 158 0.61 -13.08 -38.71
C ALA A 158 0.81 -11.59 -38.41
N LEU A 159 -0.16 -10.93 -37.77
CA LEU A 159 -0.04 -9.56 -37.30
C LEU A 159 0.92 -9.41 -36.10
N VAL A 160 1.13 -10.47 -35.32
CA VAL A 160 1.97 -10.44 -34.09
C VAL A 160 3.26 -11.24 -34.21
N ASP A 161 3.35 -12.15 -35.21
CA ASP A 161 4.51 -13.01 -35.42
C ASP A 161 4.95 -13.03 -36.89
N ASN A 162 6.20 -12.65 -37.16
CA ASN A 162 6.79 -12.64 -38.49
C ASN A 162 7.09 -14.05 -39.06
N GLN A 163 7.06 -15.09 -38.24
CA GLN A 163 7.24 -16.46 -38.75
C GLN A 163 5.94 -17.04 -39.30
N VAL A 164 4.80 -16.43 -39.03
CA VAL A 164 3.51 -16.82 -39.60
C VAL A 164 3.29 -16.11 -40.93
N ALA A 165 3.51 -16.82 -42.03
CA ALA A 165 3.25 -16.28 -43.34
C ALA A 165 1.76 -16.20 -43.66
N TYR A 166 1.35 -15.17 -44.39
CA TYR A 166 -0.01 -15.01 -44.93
C TYR A 166 0.03 -14.47 -46.36
N PRO A 167 0.36 -15.33 -47.37
CA PRO A 167 0.41 -14.90 -48.78
C PRO A 167 -0.98 -14.47 -49.28
N PRO A 168 -1.08 -13.47 -50.17
CA PRO A 168 0.02 -12.71 -50.75
C PRO A 168 0.47 -11.51 -49.92
N TYR A 169 -0.05 -11.32 -48.70
CA TYR A 169 0.16 -10.11 -47.90
C TYR A 169 1.48 -10.10 -47.12
N SER A 170 1.96 -11.26 -46.63
CA SER A 170 3.27 -11.39 -46.01
C SER A 170 3.93 -12.73 -46.30
N ALA A 171 5.26 -12.73 -46.47
CA ALA A 171 6.10 -13.92 -46.52
C ALA A 171 6.63 -14.26 -45.13
N GLN A 172 7.13 -15.48 -44.95
CA GLN A 172 7.80 -15.89 -43.71
C GLN A 172 9.02 -15.00 -43.44
N GLY A 173 9.20 -14.57 -42.21
CA GLY A 173 10.22 -13.61 -41.81
C GLY A 173 9.77 -12.14 -41.91
N MET A 174 8.62 -11.87 -42.49
CA MET A 174 8.07 -10.51 -42.64
C MET A 174 6.78 -10.36 -41.81
N PHE A 175 6.68 -9.29 -41.05
CA PHE A 175 5.45 -8.97 -40.34
C PHE A 175 4.31 -8.62 -41.30
N LEU A 176 3.14 -9.14 -41.04
CA LEU A 176 1.93 -8.67 -41.68
C LEU A 176 1.56 -7.28 -41.13
N ARG A 177 1.42 -6.31 -42.04
CA ARG A 177 0.98 -4.94 -41.73
C ARG A 177 -0.17 -4.59 -42.66
N LEU A 178 -1.36 -4.56 -42.07
CA LEU A 178 -2.58 -4.29 -42.81
C LEU A 178 -2.87 -2.78 -42.85
N THR A 179 -3.12 -2.28 -44.05
CA THR A 179 -3.78 -0.99 -44.24
C THR A 179 -5.26 -1.11 -43.82
N ALA A 180 -5.95 0.02 -43.65
CA ALA A 180 -7.36 0.02 -43.31
C ALA A 180 -8.24 -0.77 -44.28
N ASP A 181 -7.96 -0.65 -45.59
CA ASP A 181 -8.70 -1.36 -46.64
C ASP A 181 -8.40 -2.87 -46.65
N GLN A 182 -7.14 -3.26 -46.44
CA GLN A 182 -6.75 -4.65 -46.30
C GLN A 182 -7.38 -5.30 -45.05
N ALA A 183 -7.37 -4.59 -43.93
CA ALA A 183 -7.97 -5.07 -42.69
C ALA A 183 -9.48 -5.30 -42.85
N LYS A 184 -10.16 -4.42 -43.57
CA LYS A 184 -11.58 -4.59 -43.93
C LYS A 184 -11.80 -5.79 -44.84
N THR A 185 -10.99 -5.93 -45.89
CA THR A 185 -11.08 -7.05 -46.84
C THR A 185 -10.86 -8.40 -46.16
N LEU A 186 -9.95 -8.47 -45.19
CA LEU A 186 -9.65 -9.67 -44.42
C LEU A 186 -10.55 -9.86 -43.18
N SER A 187 -11.60 -9.07 -43.06
CA SER A 187 -12.57 -9.13 -41.94
C SER A 187 -11.91 -8.99 -40.55
N ILE A 188 -10.83 -8.25 -40.48
CA ILE A 188 -10.18 -7.87 -39.22
C ILE A 188 -10.83 -6.62 -38.64
N SER A 189 -11.19 -5.65 -39.51
CA SER A 189 -11.92 -4.43 -39.10
C SER A 189 -13.29 -4.35 -39.76
N GLU A 190 -14.24 -3.73 -39.11
CA GLU A 190 -15.59 -3.51 -39.63
C GLU A 190 -15.66 -2.34 -40.60
N GLY A 191 -14.71 -1.42 -40.57
CA GLY A 191 -14.72 -0.29 -41.49
C GLY A 191 -13.55 0.67 -41.34
N THR A 192 -13.58 1.66 -42.23
CA THR A 192 -12.63 2.76 -42.24
C THR A 192 -13.36 4.06 -41.92
N ALA A 193 -12.83 4.88 -41.05
CA ALA A 193 -13.40 6.15 -40.62
C ALA A 193 -12.32 7.22 -40.53
N LYS A 194 -12.56 8.41 -41.09
CA LYS A 194 -11.61 9.53 -41.00
C LYS A 194 -11.65 10.21 -39.65
N THR A 195 -12.82 10.26 -39.02
CA THR A 195 -13.06 10.91 -37.73
C THR A 195 -13.70 9.93 -36.76
N LEU A 196 -13.66 10.26 -35.48
CA LEU A 196 -14.36 9.49 -34.46
C LEU A 196 -15.88 9.46 -34.72
N VAL A 197 -16.44 10.57 -35.19
CA VAL A 197 -17.87 10.66 -35.51
C VAL A 197 -18.23 9.69 -36.64
N ASP A 198 -17.41 9.61 -37.70
CA ASP A 198 -17.60 8.62 -38.77
C ASP A 198 -17.51 7.19 -38.25
N ALA A 199 -16.61 6.93 -37.28
CA ALA A 199 -16.49 5.62 -36.64
C ALA A 199 -17.75 5.26 -35.84
N LEU A 200 -18.32 6.21 -35.10
CA LEU A 200 -19.58 6.04 -34.36
C LEU A 200 -20.77 5.86 -35.28
N HIS A 201 -20.80 6.53 -36.42
CA HIS A 201 -21.85 6.40 -37.43
C HIS A 201 -21.99 4.97 -37.97
N LEU A 202 -20.85 4.22 -38.08
CA LEU A 202 -20.89 2.81 -38.48
C LEU A 202 -21.72 1.92 -37.55
N PHE A 203 -21.91 2.35 -36.30
CA PHE A 203 -22.65 1.62 -35.27
C PHE A 203 -23.94 2.33 -34.86
N SER A 204 -24.37 3.39 -35.57
CA SER A 204 -25.55 4.22 -35.25
C SER A 204 -25.44 4.84 -33.83
N LEU A 205 -24.26 5.25 -33.43
CA LEU A 205 -23.96 5.85 -32.14
C LEU A 205 -23.61 7.36 -32.24
N ASP A 206 -23.65 7.92 -33.43
CA ASP A 206 -23.31 9.31 -33.75
C ASP A 206 -24.23 10.35 -33.11
N ASN A 207 -25.47 9.97 -32.76
CA ASN A 207 -26.42 10.83 -32.06
C ASN A 207 -26.27 10.87 -30.56
N LEU A 208 -25.33 10.12 -29.99
CA LEU A 208 -25.11 10.06 -28.55
C LEU A 208 -24.05 11.06 -28.09
N PRO A 209 -24.16 11.61 -26.88
CA PRO A 209 -23.13 12.46 -26.33
C PRO A 209 -21.82 11.66 -26.14
N VAL A 210 -20.70 12.29 -26.50
CA VAL A 210 -19.37 11.70 -26.41
C VAL A 210 -18.60 12.36 -25.28
N TYR A 211 -18.11 11.55 -24.34
CA TYR A 211 -17.30 12.01 -23.22
C TYR A 211 -15.88 11.47 -23.33
N TYR A 212 -14.90 12.36 -23.24
CA TYR A 212 -13.49 12.00 -23.25
C TYR A 212 -13.00 11.83 -21.82
N GLU A 213 -12.51 10.65 -21.48
CA GLU A 213 -11.85 10.38 -20.23
C GLU A 213 -10.35 10.62 -20.36
N THR A 214 -9.82 11.42 -19.46
CA THR A 214 -8.40 11.71 -19.36
C THR A 214 -7.81 11.11 -18.09
N GLN A 215 -6.50 10.90 -18.08
CA GLN A 215 -5.79 10.47 -16.89
C GLN A 215 -5.95 11.48 -15.77
N THR A 216 -6.34 11.01 -14.61
CA THR A 216 -6.45 11.79 -13.38
C THR A 216 -5.19 11.59 -12.54
N TRP A 217 -5.01 12.44 -11.52
CA TRP A 217 -3.93 12.22 -10.54
C TRP A 217 -4.04 10.86 -9.82
N SER A 218 -5.27 10.38 -9.59
CA SER A 218 -5.52 9.06 -8.99
C SER A 218 -5.05 7.93 -9.90
N ASP A 219 -5.24 8.01 -11.23
CA ASP A 219 -4.75 7.00 -12.16
C ASP A 219 -3.22 6.95 -12.15
N ARG A 220 -2.55 8.11 -12.08
CA ARG A 220 -1.09 8.19 -11.96
C ARG A 220 -0.58 7.59 -10.65
N LEU A 221 -1.26 7.89 -9.54
CA LEU A 221 -0.93 7.30 -8.25
C LEU A 221 -1.12 5.78 -8.27
N SER A 222 -2.24 5.29 -8.81
CA SER A 222 -2.46 3.85 -8.99
C SER A 222 -1.37 3.21 -9.83
N GLY A 223 -0.94 3.87 -10.92
CA GLY A 223 0.15 3.37 -11.75
C GLY A 223 1.47 3.22 -10.99
N VAL A 224 1.81 4.19 -10.15
CA VAL A 224 2.99 4.09 -9.27
C VAL A 224 2.83 2.96 -8.26
N LEU A 225 1.66 2.84 -7.64
CA LEU A 225 1.37 1.83 -6.62
C LEU A 225 1.26 0.39 -7.15
N GLN A 226 1.18 0.19 -8.47
CA GLN A 226 1.21 -1.15 -9.09
C GLN A 226 2.63 -1.67 -9.34
N ASN A 227 3.65 -0.86 -9.07
CA ASN A 227 5.04 -1.26 -9.26
C ASN A 227 5.54 -2.11 -8.08
N ASP A 228 6.11 -3.29 -8.36
CA ASP A 228 6.60 -4.23 -7.36
C ASP A 228 7.65 -3.63 -6.41
N TYR A 229 8.53 -2.77 -6.92
CA TYR A 229 9.52 -2.09 -6.07
C TYR A 229 8.83 -1.15 -5.05
N ILE A 230 7.74 -0.50 -5.47
CA ILE A 230 6.95 0.36 -4.59
C ILE A 230 6.22 -0.48 -3.55
N HIS A 231 5.72 -1.68 -3.92
CA HIS A 231 5.13 -2.62 -2.96
C HIS A 231 6.13 -3.00 -1.87
N VAL A 232 7.38 -3.33 -2.23
CA VAL A 232 8.43 -3.61 -1.24
C VAL A 232 8.66 -2.41 -0.32
N ILE A 233 8.79 -1.20 -0.88
CA ILE A 233 8.97 0.03 -0.09
C ILE A 233 7.81 0.25 0.88
N ILE A 234 6.57 0.03 0.44
CA ILE A 234 5.38 0.18 1.29
C ILE A 234 5.38 -0.84 2.43
N VAL A 235 5.70 -2.11 2.15
CA VAL A 235 5.85 -3.15 3.19
C VAL A 235 6.92 -2.74 4.20
N VAL A 236 8.06 -2.24 3.73
CA VAL A 236 9.15 -1.73 4.59
C VAL A 236 8.64 -0.59 5.48
N LEU A 237 7.93 0.38 4.92
CA LEU A 237 7.41 1.53 5.67
C LEU A 237 6.38 1.09 6.71
N ILE A 238 5.43 0.22 6.35
CA ILE A 238 4.42 -0.31 7.29
C ILE A 238 5.11 -1.07 8.42
N ALA A 239 6.00 -2.01 8.10
CA ALA A 239 6.71 -2.79 9.10
C ALA A 239 7.58 -1.92 10.01
N LEU A 240 8.32 -0.97 9.43
CA LEU A 240 9.20 -0.08 10.16
C LEU A 240 8.41 0.83 11.14
N THR A 241 7.29 1.41 10.69
CA THR A 241 6.44 2.26 11.56
C THR A 241 5.87 1.46 12.73
N ILE A 242 5.46 0.21 12.51
CA ILE A 242 4.99 -0.69 13.57
C ILE A 242 6.13 -1.04 14.54
N LEU A 243 7.32 -1.41 14.02
CA LEU A 243 8.47 -1.74 14.86
C LEU A 243 8.96 -0.56 15.71
N VAL A 244 8.95 0.65 15.14
CA VAL A 244 9.29 1.88 15.88
C VAL A 244 8.25 2.17 16.96
N GLU A 245 6.96 1.99 16.67
CA GLU A 245 5.88 2.18 17.66
C GLU A 245 6.02 1.22 18.84
N ILE A 246 6.31 -0.07 18.58
CA ILE A 246 6.58 -1.07 19.62
C ILE A 246 7.73 -0.62 20.54
N LYS A 247 8.77 0.01 19.95
CA LYS A 247 9.94 0.46 20.73
C LYS A 247 9.68 1.75 21.51
N MET A 248 8.83 2.64 21.00
CA MET A 248 8.55 3.95 21.63
C MET A 248 7.42 3.94 22.65
N ALA A 249 6.96 2.74 23.07
CA ALA A 249 5.94 2.55 24.09
C ALA A 249 4.59 3.28 23.84
N GLY A 250 4.14 3.31 22.56
CA GLY A 250 2.71 3.50 22.32
C GLY A 250 2.21 4.96 22.28
N ILE A 251 2.89 5.86 21.57
CA ILE A 251 2.35 7.19 21.27
C ILE A 251 1.21 7.13 20.24
N GLY A 252 1.09 6.01 19.49
CA GLY A 252 0.03 5.78 18.46
C GLY A 252 0.33 6.36 17.08
N ILE A 253 1.41 7.11 16.92
CA ILE A 253 1.76 7.77 15.64
C ILE A 253 2.10 6.74 14.56
N GLY A 254 2.88 5.71 14.90
CA GLY A 254 3.28 4.65 13.96
C GLY A 254 2.08 3.85 13.47
N VAL A 255 1.12 3.56 14.36
CA VAL A 255 -0.15 2.91 14.01
C VAL A 255 -0.95 3.71 13.00
N ILE A 256 -1.11 5.01 13.27
CA ILE A 256 -1.84 5.90 12.37
C ILE A 256 -1.15 5.96 11.01
N THR A 257 0.17 6.11 11.02
CA THR A 257 0.97 6.15 9.80
C THR A 257 0.82 4.85 9.01
N ALA A 258 0.88 3.68 9.65
CA ALA A 258 0.68 2.38 9.01
C ALA A 258 -0.74 2.25 8.41
N ILE A 259 -1.78 2.69 9.13
CA ILE A 259 -3.17 2.68 8.64
C ILE A 259 -3.34 3.65 7.46
N VAL A 260 -2.73 4.82 7.50
CA VAL A 260 -2.79 5.79 6.40
C VAL A 260 -2.09 5.25 5.15
N ILE A 261 -0.87 4.70 5.31
CA ILE A 261 -0.13 4.08 4.19
C ILE A 261 -0.93 2.92 3.60
N GLY A 262 -1.44 2.03 4.45
CA GLY A 262 -2.31 0.93 4.03
C GLY A 262 -3.58 1.44 3.36
N GLY A 263 -4.23 2.46 3.91
CA GLY A 263 -5.40 3.08 3.30
C GLY A 263 -5.13 3.61 1.89
N ILE A 264 -4.03 4.31 1.69
CA ILE A 264 -3.59 4.77 0.36
C ILE A 264 -3.36 3.57 -0.57
N LEU A 265 -2.65 2.56 -0.09
CA LEU A 265 -2.40 1.33 -0.85
C LEU A 265 -3.72 0.68 -1.28
N PHE A 266 -4.61 0.41 -0.33
CA PHE A 266 -5.89 -0.26 -0.60
C PHE A 266 -6.87 0.56 -1.43
N CYS A 267 -6.77 1.89 -1.42
CA CYS A 267 -7.65 2.74 -2.22
C CYS A 267 -7.21 2.94 -3.66
N PHE A 268 -5.92 2.98 -3.88
CA PHE A 268 -5.34 3.38 -5.16
C PHE A 268 -4.46 2.31 -5.81
N GLY A 269 -4.00 1.31 -5.04
CA GLY A 269 -3.02 0.33 -5.51
C GLY A 269 -3.59 -0.92 -6.17
N VAL A 270 -4.86 -0.96 -6.54
CA VAL A 270 -5.60 -2.21 -6.67
C VAL A 270 -6.03 -2.57 -8.06
N GLU A 271 -5.83 -3.86 -8.38
CA GLU A 271 -6.77 -4.58 -9.23
C GLU A 271 -8.03 -4.95 -8.41
N PRO A 272 -9.25 -4.63 -8.87
CA PRO A 272 -10.49 -4.71 -8.07
C PRO A 272 -10.82 -6.10 -7.52
N GLU A 273 -10.22 -7.15 -8.04
CA GLU A 273 -10.55 -8.54 -7.70
C GLU A 273 -10.01 -8.96 -6.32
N TYR A 274 -8.90 -8.37 -5.86
CA TYR A 274 -8.21 -8.79 -4.63
C TYR A 274 -8.28 -7.79 -3.48
N ALA A 275 -8.66 -6.53 -3.74
CA ALA A 275 -8.82 -5.52 -2.70
C ALA A 275 -10.27 -5.27 -2.35
N ASP A 276 -10.88 -6.26 -1.77
CA ASP A 276 -12.18 -6.12 -1.12
C ASP A 276 -12.02 -5.33 0.20
N ILE A 277 -13.07 -4.64 0.59
CA ILE A 277 -13.19 -3.98 1.89
C ILE A 277 -12.87 -4.93 3.05
N ARG A 278 -13.13 -6.22 2.90
CA ARG A 278 -12.81 -7.26 3.89
C ARG A 278 -11.32 -7.40 4.12
N THR A 279 -10.52 -7.38 3.04
CA THR A 279 -9.07 -7.46 3.10
C THR A 279 -8.48 -6.22 3.79
N PHE A 280 -9.03 -5.03 3.50
CA PHE A 280 -8.66 -3.80 4.21
C PHE A 280 -9.04 -3.86 5.70
N MET A 281 -10.24 -4.36 6.02
CA MET A 281 -10.64 -4.53 7.42
C MET A 281 -9.74 -5.53 8.16
N ALA A 282 -9.34 -6.63 7.51
CA ALA A 282 -8.37 -7.57 8.08
C ALA A 282 -7.01 -6.89 8.36
N PHE A 283 -6.54 -6.02 7.46
CA PHE A 283 -5.34 -5.22 7.66
C PHE A 283 -5.45 -4.32 8.90
N VAL A 284 -6.53 -3.56 9.02
CA VAL A 284 -6.76 -2.65 10.17
C VAL A 284 -6.88 -3.45 11.47
N VAL A 285 -7.65 -4.54 11.48
CA VAL A 285 -7.80 -5.41 12.65
C VAL A 285 -6.46 -6.04 13.03
N GLY A 286 -5.64 -6.43 12.06
CA GLY A 286 -4.29 -6.94 12.29
C GLY A 286 -3.42 -5.93 13.04
N ILE A 287 -3.42 -4.67 12.62
CA ILE A 287 -2.69 -3.60 13.33
C ILE A 287 -3.25 -3.39 14.75
N LEU A 288 -4.57 -3.37 14.91
CA LEU A 288 -5.19 -3.22 16.23
C LEU A 288 -4.86 -4.37 17.18
N CYS A 289 -4.81 -5.62 16.69
CA CYS A 289 -4.37 -6.77 17.46
C CYS A 289 -2.92 -6.62 17.94
N LEU A 290 -2.02 -6.16 17.06
CA LEU A 290 -0.63 -5.88 17.45
C LEU A 290 -0.55 -4.80 18.55
N MET A 291 -1.42 -3.80 18.52
CA MET A 291 -1.50 -2.78 19.56
C MET A 291 -2.07 -3.31 20.88
N LEU A 292 -3.07 -4.20 20.82
CA LEU A 292 -3.62 -4.83 22.00
C LEU A 292 -2.58 -5.66 22.74
N GLU A 293 -1.70 -6.36 22.03
CA GLU A 293 -0.59 -7.11 22.62
C GLU A 293 0.37 -6.21 23.42
N LEU A 294 0.58 -4.97 22.97
CA LEU A 294 1.42 -4.01 23.71
C LEU A 294 0.76 -3.48 24.98
N VAL A 295 -0.58 -3.38 24.98
CA VAL A 295 -1.34 -2.86 26.12
C VAL A 295 -1.63 -3.95 27.16
N ILE A 296 -1.86 -5.18 26.70
CA ILE A 296 -2.18 -6.35 27.53
C ILE A 296 -1.05 -7.38 27.37
N PRO A 297 0.09 -7.17 28.02
CA PRO A 297 1.20 -8.12 27.92
C PRO A 297 0.81 -9.43 28.61
N GLY A 298 0.83 -10.54 27.86
CA GLY A 298 0.55 -11.78 28.55
C GLY A 298 0.70 -13.05 27.73
N VAL A 299 -0.03 -13.23 26.65
CA VAL A 299 -0.20 -14.57 26.06
C VAL A 299 0.33 -14.69 24.64
N GLY A 300 0.72 -13.60 23.99
CA GLY A 300 1.20 -13.60 22.59
C GLY A 300 0.12 -13.88 21.54
N ILE A 301 -1.12 -14.14 21.95
CA ILE A 301 -2.22 -14.51 21.05
C ILE A 301 -2.57 -13.36 20.11
N PHE A 302 -2.70 -12.14 20.65
CA PHE A 302 -3.01 -10.95 19.86
C PHE A 302 -1.86 -10.61 18.91
N GLY A 303 -0.60 -10.83 19.32
CA GLY A 303 0.57 -10.64 18.48
C GLY A 303 0.58 -11.58 17.28
N VAL A 304 0.40 -12.88 17.51
CA VAL A 304 0.35 -13.87 16.44
C VAL A 304 -0.84 -13.62 15.51
N MET A 305 -2.03 -13.37 16.06
CA MET A 305 -3.22 -13.07 15.27
C MET A 305 -3.03 -11.78 14.46
N GLY A 306 -2.44 -10.76 15.05
CA GLY A 306 -2.15 -9.49 14.40
C GLY A 306 -1.20 -9.65 13.22
N ILE A 307 -0.12 -10.41 13.38
CA ILE A 307 0.82 -10.73 12.29
C ILE A 307 0.11 -11.51 11.19
N CYS A 308 -0.64 -12.55 11.53
CA CYS A 308 -1.36 -13.36 10.54
C CYS A 308 -2.36 -12.52 9.72
N LEU A 309 -3.14 -11.67 10.38
CA LEU A 309 -4.10 -10.79 9.70
C LEU A 309 -3.41 -9.73 8.83
N LEU A 310 -2.35 -9.10 9.34
CA LEU A 310 -1.61 -8.08 8.62
C LEU A 310 -0.93 -8.65 7.36
N TYR A 311 -0.17 -9.73 7.52
CA TYR A 311 0.52 -10.37 6.38
C TYR A 311 -0.45 -11.08 5.45
N GLY A 312 -1.50 -11.71 5.99
CA GLY A 312 -2.56 -12.32 5.20
C GLY A 312 -3.29 -11.31 4.32
N SER A 313 -3.64 -10.15 4.88
CA SER A 313 -4.30 -9.09 4.11
C SER A 313 -3.40 -8.54 3.00
N LEU A 314 -2.11 -8.28 3.27
CA LEU A 314 -1.15 -7.84 2.26
C LEU A 314 -0.88 -8.93 1.21
N PHE A 315 -0.84 -10.19 1.60
CA PHE A 315 -0.68 -11.32 0.68
C PHE A 315 -1.85 -11.40 -0.32
N PHE A 316 -3.08 -11.29 0.16
CA PHE A 316 -4.26 -11.24 -0.71
C PHE A 316 -4.27 -9.98 -1.57
N PHE A 317 -3.88 -8.83 -1.00
CA PHE A 317 -3.77 -7.58 -1.75
C PHE A 317 -2.80 -7.68 -2.92
N PHE A 318 -1.64 -8.32 -2.75
CA PHE A 318 -0.64 -8.53 -3.81
C PHE A 318 -0.97 -9.72 -4.74
N GLY A 319 -2.22 -10.18 -4.77
CA GLY A 319 -2.71 -11.19 -5.72
C GLY A 319 -2.55 -12.64 -5.29
N ALA A 320 -2.24 -12.92 -4.02
CA ALA A 320 -2.14 -14.26 -3.43
C ALA A 320 -1.21 -15.22 -4.21
N THR A 321 -0.14 -14.70 -4.78
CA THR A 321 0.83 -15.44 -5.60
C THR A 321 2.14 -15.69 -4.87
N VAL A 322 2.98 -16.56 -5.41
CA VAL A 322 4.36 -16.75 -4.93
C VAL A 322 5.15 -15.43 -4.97
N HIS A 323 4.85 -14.55 -5.96
CA HIS A 323 5.45 -13.23 -6.06
C HIS A 323 5.12 -12.34 -4.85
N ALA A 324 3.88 -12.38 -4.36
CA ALA A 324 3.49 -11.67 -3.13
C ALA A 324 4.31 -12.11 -1.91
N ILE A 325 4.65 -13.42 -1.82
CA ILE A 325 5.51 -13.92 -0.74
C ILE A 325 6.90 -13.30 -0.82
N TYR A 326 7.48 -13.17 -2.02
CA TYR A 326 8.79 -12.52 -2.19
C TYR A 326 8.76 -11.05 -1.80
N ILE A 327 7.71 -10.28 -2.19
CA ILE A 327 7.54 -8.88 -1.79
C ILE A 327 7.49 -8.76 -0.27
N LEU A 328 6.67 -9.58 0.40
CA LEU A 328 6.53 -9.56 1.86
C LEU A 328 7.82 -9.97 2.57
N ALA A 329 8.49 -11.02 2.09
CA ALA A 329 9.73 -11.52 2.69
C ALA A 329 10.86 -10.50 2.56
N ILE A 330 11.09 -9.98 1.35
CA ILE A 330 12.14 -8.97 1.11
C ILE A 330 11.84 -7.71 1.90
N GLY A 331 10.61 -7.22 1.87
CA GLY A 331 10.19 -6.04 2.62
C GLY A 331 10.41 -6.20 4.13
N SER A 332 10.06 -7.36 4.69
CA SER A 332 10.25 -7.65 6.12
C SER A 332 11.72 -7.70 6.52
N VAL A 333 12.56 -8.36 5.72
CA VAL A 333 14.02 -8.44 5.97
C VAL A 333 14.65 -7.05 5.91
N VAL A 334 14.32 -6.26 4.89
CA VAL A 334 14.83 -4.88 4.76
C VAL A 334 14.37 -4.01 5.94
N ALA A 335 13.09 -4.12 6.33
CA ALA A 335 12.56 -3.39 7.50
C ALA A 335 13.31 -3.78 8.79
N ALA A 336 13.55 -5.06 9.03
CA ALA A 336 14.30 -5.53 10.19
C ALA A 336 15.75 -5.01 10.23
N VAL A 337 16.43 -5.02 9.07
CA VAL A 337 17.80 -4.48 8.95
C VAL A 337 17.81 -2.97 9.20
N LEU A 338 16.89 -2.22 8.59
CA LEU A 338 16.78 -0.77 8.81
C LEU A 338 16.46 -0.45 10.26
N PHE A 339 15.53 -1.18 10.86
CA PHE A 339 15.19 -1.03 12.28
C PHE A 339 16.41 -1.28 13.19
N TYR A 340 17.18 -2.34 12.92
CA TYR A 340 18.42 -2.61 13.66
C TYR A 340 19.43 -1.47 13.53
N ILE A 341 19.61 -0.90 12.33
CA ILE A 341 20.52 0.24 12.10
C ILE A 341 20.01 1.47 12.87
N ILE A 342 18.70 1.74 12.83
CA ILE A 342 18.06 2.83 13.56
C ILE A 342 18.30 2.68 15.06
N LEU A 343 18.10 1.47 15.61
CA LEU A 343 18.33 1.21 17.03
C LEU A 343 19.79 1.44 17.47
N ARG A 344 20.75 1.14 16.57
CA ARG A 344 22.17 1.37 16.87
C ARG A 344 22.59 2.83 16.77
N ARG A 345 21.94 3.61 15.89
CA ARG A 345 22.32 5.00 15.62
C ARG A 345 21.51 6.04 16.38
N LEU A 346 20.32 5.69 16.86
CA LEU A 346 19.57 6.57 17.75
C LEU A 346 20.33 6.67 19.08
N PRO A 347 20.88 7.86 19.43
CA PRO A 347 21.37 8.08 20.78
C PRO A 347 20.18 7.79 21.71
N LYS A 348 20.47 7.30 22.93
CA LYS A 348 19.47 7.17 24.00
C LYS A 348 18.95 8.58 24.28
N THR A 349 18.02 9.05 23.46
CA THR A 349 17.55 10.44 23.46
C THR A 349 16.64 10.68 24.63
N SER A 350 16.80 11.82 25.22
CA SER A 350 16.18 12.41 26.42
C SER A 350 14.64 12.46 26.43
N ILE A 351 13.93 12.11 25.34
CA ILE A 351 12.46 12.06 25.32
C ILE A 351 11.94 10.91 26.20
N THR A 352 12.67 9.79 26.25
CA THR A 352 12.41 8.71 27.21
C THR A 352 12.96 9.03 28.60
N ALA A 353 13.96 9.90 28.72
CA ALA A 353 14.50 10.30 30.00
C ALA A 353 13.52 11.15 30.80
N GLU A 354 12.73 11.99 30.14
CA GLU A 354 11.74 12.86 30.81
C GLU A 354 10.48 12.07 31.25
N LEU A 355 10.09 11.03 30.50
CA LEU A 355 9.04 10.09 30.93
C LEU A 355 9.52 9.10 32.01
N ILE A 356 10.79 8.65 31.92
CA ILE A 356 11.41 7.74 32.88
C ILE A 356 11.78 8.50 34.19
N LEU A 357 12.06 9.82 34.11
CA LEU A 357 12.28 10.63 35.31
C LEU A 357 11.02 10.73 36.17
N HIS A 358 9.82 10.68 35.59
CA HIS A 358 8.57 10.67 36.36
C HIS A 358 8.29 9.32 37.02
N GLU A 359 8.75 8.20 36.47
CA GLU A 359 8.68 6.88 37.10
C GLU A 359 9.84 6.64 38.08
N ARG A 360 11.00 7.25 37.86
CA ARG A 360 12.15 7.15 38.77
C ARG A 360 11.98 7.95 40.10
N GLU A 361 11.08 8.91 40.15
CA GLU A 361 10.74 9.57 41.43
C GLU A 361 9.96 8.66 42.37
N PHE A 362 9.39 7.54 41.91
CA PHE A 362 8.62 6.60 42.76
C PHE A 362 9.12 5.14 42.75
N GLY A 363 10.15 4.78 42.00
CA GLY A 363 10.53 3.38 41.71
C GLY A 363 11.88 2.90 42.19
N ASP A 364 12.87 3.76 42.38
CA ASP A 364 14.22 3.36 42.78
C ASP A 364 14.55 3.77 44.21
N VAL A 365 13.71 3.41 45.11
CA VAL A 365 14.21 2.98 46.41
C VAL A 365 14.50 1.50 46.26
N GLU A 366 15.67 1.19 45.70
CA GLU A 366 16.27 -0.11 45.81
C GLU A 366 16.33 -0.43 47.32
N TYR A 367 15.43 -1.29 47.78
CA TYR A 367 15.57 -1.93 49.07
C TYR A 367 16.89 -2.72 49.02
N ALA A 368 17.96 -2.06 49.41
CA ALA A 368 19.21 -2.72 49.73
C ALA A 368 18.92 -3.59 50.97
N THR A 369 18.41 -4.77 50.68
CA THR A 369 18.31 -5.86 51.63
C THR A 369 19.74 -6.24 52.00
N ASN A 370 20.14 -6.00 53.27
CA ASN A 370 21.40 -6.29 53.91
C ASN A 370 22.48 -5.19 53.87
N VAL A 371 22.15 -3.99 54.31
CA VAL A 371 23.17 -3.13 54.93
C VAL A 371 23.13 -3.44 56.41
N ASP A 372 24.27 -3.93 56.94
CA ASP A 372 24.45 -4.14 58.35
C ASP A 372 24.46 -2.77 59.06
N ASN A 373 23.25 -2.30 59.45
CA ASN A 373 23.04 -1.01 60.09
C ASN A 373 23.60 -0.98 61.51
N HIS A 374 24.09 -2.12 62.06
CA HIS A 374 24.78 -2.18 63.36
C HIS A 374 26.05 -1.29 63.41
N ARG A 375 26.67 -1.03 62.29
CA ARG A 375 27.85 -0.16 62.19
C ARG A 375 27.58 1.30 62.58
N TYR A 376 26.34 1.77 62.51
CA TYR A 376 25.99 3.16 62.83
C TYR A 376 25.55 3.35 64.29
N LEU A 377 25.43 2.31 65.09
CA LEU A 377 25.01 2.37 66.45
C LEU A 377 25.97 3.25 67.28
N GLY A 378 25.45 4.28 67.98
CA GLY A 378 26.28 5.22 68.73
C GLY A 378 26.88 6.36 67.94
N MET A 379 26.84 6.32 66.62
CA MET A 379 27.44 7.37 65.78
C MET A 379 26.57 8.65 65.80
N THR A 380 27.25 9.76 65.58
CA THR A 380 26.64 11.09 65.50
C THR A 380 26.52 11.54 64.05
N GLY A 381 25.43 12.23 63.75
CA GLY A 381 25.15 12.76 62.42
C GLY A 381 24.38 14.06 62.49
N VAL A 382 23.88 14.50 61.37
CA VAL A 382 23.04 15.72 61.26
C VAL A 382 21.75 15.41 60.51
N SER A 383 20.61 15.90 61.04
CA SER A 383 19.34 15.78 60.32
C SER A 383 19.33 16.60 59.05
N VAL A 384 19.00 15.94 57.92
CA VAL A 384 18.92 16.57 56.58
C VAL A 384 17.50 17.04 56.32
N THR A 385 16.52 16.30 56.83
CA THR A 385 15.10 16.70 56.85
C THR A 385 14.57 16.77 58.25
N THR A 386 13.41 17.39 58.48
CA THR A 386 12.74 17.31 59.74
C THR A 386 12.26 15.88 60.02
N LEU A 387 12.57 15.28 61.18
CA LEU A 387 12.12 13.94 61.57
C LEU A 387 10.79 14.06 62.33
N LYS A 388 9.68 13.51 61.74
CA LYS A 388 8.33 13.57 62.32
C LYS A 388 7.44 12.37 61.87
N PRO A 389 7.54 11.19 62.45
CA PRO A 389 8.67 10.59 63.20
C PRO A 389 9.81 10.15 62.30
N VAL A 390 9.63 10.04 60.97
CA VAL A 390 10.61 9.56 59.97
C VAL A 390 11.28 10.73 59.27
N GLY A 391 12.56 10.64 58.99
CA GLY A 391 13.30 11.61 58.20
C GLY A 391 14.68 11.10 57.80
N MET A 392 15.44 11.95 57.10
CA MET A 392 16.79 11.62 56.60
C MET A 392 17.85 12.29 57.50
N ILE A 393 18.85 11.50 57.83
CA ILE A 393 20.05 11.96 58.55
C ILE A 393 21.30 11.70 57.70
N LYS A 394 22.36 12.45 57.99
CA LYS A 394 23.65 12.26 57.34
C LYS A 394 24.68 11.86 58.37
N ILE A 395 25.29 10.65 58.21
CA ILE A 395 26.34 10.14 59.05
C ILE A 395 27.54 9.82 58.13
N ASN A 396 28.72 10.34 58.41
CA ASN A 396 29.94 10.10 57.65
C ASN A 396 29.82 10.31 56.12
N GLY A 397 28.91 11.22 55.68
CA GLY A 397 28.70 11.49 54.28
C GLY A 397 27.57 10.69 53.62
N GLU A 398 27.07 9.63 54.26
CA GLU A 398 25.99 8.77 53.76
C GLU A 398 24.64 9.29 54.26
N LEU A 399 23.62 9.26 53.42
CA LEU A 399 22.24 9.60 53.73
C LEU A 399 21.52 8.34 54.16
N LEU A 400 20.94 8.39 55.38
CA LEU A 400 20.28 7.25 56.00
C LEU A 400 18.89 7.66 56.52
N GLU A 401 17.94 6.76 56.39
CA GLU A 401 16.60 6.95 57.00
C GLU A 401 16.65 6.68 58.49
N ALA A 402 16.08 7.60 59.26
CA ALA A 402 16.06 7.47 60.70
C ALA A 402 14.69 7.86 61.29
N VAL A 403 14.39 7.31 62.43
CA VAL A 403 13.12 7.52 63.16
C VAL A 403 13.39 8.14 64.53
N THR A 404 12.58 9.09 64.94
CA THR A 404 12.57 9.62 66.34
C THR A 404 11.29 9.19 67.03
N TRP A 405 11.41 8.82 68.31
CA TRP A 405 10.27 8.33 69.08
C TRP A 405 9.69 9.38 70.05
N THR A 406 10.46 10.37 70.42
CA THR A 406 10.10 11.23 71.52
C THR A 406 9.80 12.68 71.20
N MET A 407 10.45 13.25 70.18
CA MET A 407 10.27 14.66 69.81
C MET A 407 10.51 14.84 68.32
N VAL A 408 9.90 15.86 67.73
CA VAL A 408 10.22 16.30 66.36
C VAL A 408 11.61 16.91 66.38
N ILE A 409 12.51 16.39 65.53
CA ILE A 409 13.86 16.92 65.35
C ILE A 409 13.87 17.76 64.08
N GLU A 410 14.20 19.03 64.20
CA GLU A 410 14.23 19.93 63.06
C GLU A 410 15.45 19.67 62.17
N LYS A 411 15.39 20.16 60.93
CA LYS A 411 16.48 20.11 59.96
C LYS A 411 17.75 20.80 60.51
N LYS A 412 18.91 20.21 60.21
CA LYS A 412 20.26 20.68 60.60
C LYS A 412 20.56 20.57 62.12
N ARG A 413 19.83 19.71 62.82
CA ARG A 413 20.17 19.42 64.26
C ARG A 413 21.10 18.24 64.37
N PRO A 414 22.04 18.24 65.32
CA PRO A 414 22.90 17.11 65.59
C PRO A 414 22.08 15.99 66.20
N VAL A 415 22.30 14.76 65.74
CA VAL A 415 21.58 13.56 66.19
C VAL A 415 22.54 12.43 66.48
N ARG A 416 22.21 11.54 67.42
CA ARG A 416 22.95 10.32 67.72
C ARG A 416 22.05 9.11 67.53
N VAL A 417 22.58 8.06 66.88
CA VAL A 417 21.92 6.78 66.77
C VAL A 417 21.90 6.08 68.11
N ILE A 418 20.75 5.89 68.72
CA ILE A 418 20.59 5.32 70.06
C ILE A 418 20.25 3.83 70.02
N ARG A 419 19.57 3.35 68.99
CA ARG A 419 19.26 1.93 68.80
C ARG A 419 18.84 1.62 67.36
N LEU A 420 18.74 0.35 67.09
CA LEU A 420 18.22 -0.19 65.82
C LEU A 420 16.90 -0.91 66.12
N GLU A 421 15.89 -0.68 65.32
CA GLU A 421 14.63 -1.45 65.32
C GLU A 421 14.41 -2.06 63.94
N GLY A 422 14.70 -3.35 63.81
CA GLY A 422 14.77 -4.02 62.50
C GLY A 422 15.86 -3.40 61.64
N ASN A 423 15.52 -2.84 60.50
CA ASN A 423 16.46 -2.16 59.60
C ASN A 423 16.47 -0.62 59.74
N ARG A 424 15.76 -0.05 60.77
CA ARG A 424 15.61 1.40 60.97
C ARG A 424 16.52 1.93 62.05
N LEU A 425 17.17 3.04 61.81
CA LEU A 425 17.97 3.77 62.76
C LEU A 425 17.06 4.62 63.66
N VAL A 426 17.08 4.41 64.97
CA VAL A 426 16.41 5.27 65.93
C VAL A 426 17.40 6.30 66.44
N VAL A 427 17.02 7.58 66.36
CA VAL A 427 17.91 8.69 66.69
C VAL A 427 17.30 9.61 67.72
N ALA A 428 18.18 10.22 68.52
CA ALA A 428 17.80 11.31 69.44
C ALA A 428 18.64 12.56 69.14
N GLU A 429 18.09 13.74 69.43
CA GLU A 429 18.81 15.02 69.33
C GLU A 429 19.86 15.09 70.39
N ILE A 430 21.03 15.58 70.08
CA ILE A 430 22.11 15.89 71.04
C ILE A 430 21.90 17.33 71.45
N ILE A 431 21.51 17.50 72.70
CA ILE A 431 21.36 18.82 73.36
C ILE A 431 22.69 19.34 73.77
#